data_b2535f1ce2ffbb9e152925689e36da2c
#
_entry.id   b2535f1ce2ffbb9e152925689e36da2c
#
_cell.length_a   1.000
_cell.length_b   1.000
_cell.length_c   1.000
_cell.angle_alpha   90.00
_cell.angle_beta   90.00
_cell.angle_gamma   90.00
#
_symmetry.space_group_name_H-M   'P 1'
#
loop_
_entity.id
_entity.type
_entity.pdbx_description
1 polymer ?
#
loop_
_entity_poly.entity_id
_entity_poly.type
_entity_poly.pdbx_seq_one_letter_code
_entity_poly.pdbx_strand_id
1 'polypeptide(L)'
;MHEENEKATEYHRTIVGIMELLFYPNLGNPIIEREIHEGRKRIDITFDNCAESGFFYRLGDDIPCRFIMVECKNYYSDIANPELDQLSGRFSPRRGQFGISACRHIKDVELFTKRCSDTLKDDRGLIIPLTDDDFIQMLHEYPEKGIFAGEELLQNKYREIAMR
;
A
#
# COMPACT_ATOMS: atom_id res chain seq x y z
N MET A 1 -20.39 0.41 -16.68
CA MET A 1 -20.57 -0.05 -15.28
C MET A 1 -20.08 -1.49 -15.07
N HIS A 2 -20.61 -2.49 -15.74
CA HIS A 2 -20.15 -3.89 -15.58
C HIS A 2 -18.67 -4.08 -15.98
N GLU A 3 -18.26 -3.55 -17.12
CA GLU A 3 -16.90 -3.65 -17.64
C GLU A 3 -15.85 -2.92 -16.77
N GLU A 4 -16.21 -1.79 -16.18
CA GLU A 4 -15.33 -1.05 -15.24
C GLU A 4 -15.14 -1.80 -13.93
N ASN A 5 -16.19 -2.45 -13.42
CA ASN A 5 -16.08 -3.28 -12.22
C ASN A 5 -15.23 -4.55 -12.45
N GLU A 6 -15.33 -5.16 -13.64
CA GLU A 6 -14.51 -6.31 -14.01
C GLU A 6 -13.04 -5.92 -14.11
N LYS A 7 -12.71 -4.79 -14.73
CA LYS A 7 -11.34 -4.26 -14.83
C LYS A 7 -10.75 -3.89 -13.46
N ALA A 8 -11.56 -3.31 -12.57
CA ALA A 8 -11.14 -3.02 -11.20
C ALA A 8 -10.82 -4.30 -10.42
N THR A 9 -11.67 -5.31 -10.52
CA THR A 9 -11.46 -6.62 -9.88
C THR A 9 -10.22 -7.33 -10.43
N GLU A 10 -9.98 -7.26 -11.73
CA GLU A 10 -8.77 -7.81 -12.36
C GLU A 10 -7.51 -7.12 -11.86
N TYR A 11 -7.53 -5.78 -11.75
CA TYR A 11 -6.42 -5.01 -11.19
C TYR A 11 -6.13 -5.40 -9.74
N HIS A 12 -7.16 -5.51 -8.89
CA HIS A 12 -7.01 -5.97 -7.50
C HIS A 12 -6.35 -7.34 -7.43
N ARG A 13 -6.78 -8.30 -8.24
CA ARG A 13 -6.20 -9.65 -8.28
C ARG A 13 -4.75 -9.64 -8.76
N THR A 14 -4.43 -8.81 -9.74
CA THR A 14 -3.06 -8.64 -10.23
C THR A 14 -2.16 -8.09 -9.13
N ILE A 15 -2.58 -7.05 -8.43
CA ILE A 15 -1.82 -6.47 -7.31
C ILE A 15 -1.64 -7.50 -6.19
N VAL A 16 -2.68 -8.25 -5.82
CA VAL A 16 -2.56 -9.33 -4.83
C VAL A 16 -1.49 -10.34 -5.24
N GLY A 17 -1.53 -10.84 -6.47
CA GLY A 17 -0.57 -11.84 -6.96
C GLY A 17 0.86 -11.32 -6.96
N ILE A 18 1.08 -10.08 -7.36
CA ILE A 18 2.40 -9.44 -7.33
C ILE A 18 2.89 -9.28 -5.89
N MET A 19 2.05 -8.81 -4.98
CA MET A 19 2.42 -8.61 -3.59
C MET A 19 2.68 -9.93 -2.86
N GLU A 20 1.91 -10.98 -3.15
CA GLU A 20 2.19 -12.32 -2.63
C GLU A 20 3.56 -12.82 -3.09
N LEU A 21 3.89 -12.66 -4.37
CA LEU A 21 5.21 -13.05 -4.89
C LEU A 21 6.33 -12.27 -4.21
N LEU A 22 6.19 -10.94 -4.14
CA LEU A 22 7.25 -10.05 -3.67
C LEU A 22 7.50 -10.14 -2.16
N PHE A 23 6.46 -10.37 -1.36
CA PHE A 23 6.51 -10.21 0.09
C PHE A 23 6.22 -11.47 0.90
N TYR A 24 5.97 -12.61 0.27
CA TYR A 24 5.84 -13.87 0.99
C TYR A 24 7.19 -14.28 1.63
N PRO A 25 7.25 -14.74 2.88
CA PRO A 25 6.14 -15.02 3.79
C PRO A 25 5.76 -13.84 4.73
N ASN A 26 6.33 -12.67 4.55
CA ASN A 26 6.12 -11.53 5.47
C ASN A 26 4.71 -10.96 5.40
N LEU A 27 4.07 -10.99 4.24
CA LEU A 27 2.65 -10.70 4.09
C LEU A 27 1.88 -11.98 3.75
N GLY A 28 0.79 -12.21 4.44
CA GLY A 28 -0.02 -13.41 4.25
C GLY A 28 -1.52 -13.14 4.27
N ASN A 29 -2.29 -14.18 4.00
CA ASN A 29 -3.75 -14.17 4.09
C ASN A 29 -4.42 -12.99 3.37
N PRO A 30 -4.18 -12.76 2.07
CA PRO A 30 -4.80 -11.66 1.35
C PRO A 30 -6.32 -11.81 1.31
N ILE A 31 -7.02 -10.73 1.63
CA ILE A 31 -8.47 -10.64 1.51
C ILE A 31 -8.78 -9.46 0.60
N ILE A 32 -9.51 -9.74 -0.48
CA ILE A 32 -9.99 -8.72 -1.42
C ILE A 32 -11.36 -8.23 -0.94
N GLU A 33 -11.56 -6.91 -0.99
CA GLU A 33 -12.82 -6.25 -0.67
C GLU A 33 -13.29 -6.49 0.78
N ARG A 34 -12.38 -6.31 1.74
CA ARG A 34 -12.71 -6.45 3.16
C ARG A 34 -13.66 -5.35 3.64
N GLU A 35 -14.85 -5.73 4.04
CA GLU A 35 -15.81 -4.84 4.68
C GLU A 35 -15.46 -4.57 6.14
N ILE A 36 -15.62 -3.30 6.56
CA ILE A 36 -15.45 -2.84 7.93
C ILE A 36 -16.63 -1.92 8.31
N HIS A 37 -16.81 -1.66 9.61
CA HIS A 37 -17.92 -0.85 10.13
C HIS A 37 -19.29 -1.33 9.63
N GLU A 38 -19.55 -2.64 9.72
CA GLU A 38 -20.82 -3.25 9.29
C GLU A 38 -21.12 -3.00 7.79
N GLY A 39 -20.11 -3.06 6.94
CA GLY A 39 -20.23 -2.85 5.50
C GLY A 39 -20.29 -1.39 5.04
N ARG A 40 -20.24 -0.42 5.97
CA ARG A 40 -20.26 1.01 5.60
C ARG A 40 -18.97 1.50 4.95
N LYS A 41 -17.87 0.78 5.16
CA LYS A 41 -16.56 1.04 4.55
C LYS A 41 -15.98 -0.26 4.03
N ARG A 42 -15.19 -0.18 2.97
CA ARG A 42 -14.51 -1.31 2.37
C ARG A 42 -13.05 -0.96 2.14
N ILE A 43 -12.18 -1.94 2.35
CA ILE A 43 -10.76 -1.88 2.03
C ILE A 43 -10.54 -2.80 0.83
N ASP A 44 -9.90 -2.31 -0.21
CA ASP A 44 -9.74 -3.08 -1.46
C ASP A 44 -8.98 -4.37 -1.23
N ILE A 45 -7.83 -4.31 -0.53
CA ILE A 45 -7.03 -5.48 -0.19
C ILE A 45 -6.48 -5.32 1.23
N THR A 46 -6.47 -6.41 2.00
CA THR A 46 -5.76 -6.48 3.27
C THR A 46 -4.84 -7.70 3.30
N PHE A 47 -3.68 -7.55 3.92
CA PHE A 47 -2.78 -8.64 4.27
C PHE A 47 -2.56 -8.70 5.78
N ASP A 48 -2.33 -9.89 6.31
CA ASP A 48 -1.78 -10.04 7.65
C ASP A 48 -0.28 -9.73 7.60
N ASN A 49 0.20 -8.95 8.57
CA ASN A 49 1.64 -8.77 8.76
C ASN A 49 2.18 -9.96 9.56
N CYS A 50 2.84 -10.87 8.87
CA CYS A 50 3.44 -12.08 9.44
C CYS A 50 4.97 -11.96 9.58
N ALA A 51 5.53 -10.77 9.38
CA ALA A 51 6.98 -10.55 9.37
C ALA A 51 7.61 -10.81 10.73
N GLU A 52 8.72 -11.55 10.74
CA GLU A 52 9.57 -11.79 11.91
C GLU A 52 10.89 -11.00 11.84
N SER A 53 11.13 -10.35 10.72
CA SER A 53 12.30 -9.49 10.45
C SER A 53 12.02 -8.58 9.26
N GLY A 54 12.94 -7.68 8.95
CA GLY A 54 12.89 -6.83 7.77
C GLY A 54 11.99 -5.60 7.92
N PHE A 55 11.55 -5.05 6.79
CA PHE A 55 10.84 -3.77 6.74
C PHE A 55 9.55 -3.77 7.56
N PHE A 56 8.65 -4.71 7.32
CA PHE A 56 7.34 -4.75 7.99
C PHE A 56 7.45 -5.04 9.48
N TYR A 57 8.45 -5.80 9.90
CA TYR A 57 8.72 -6.06 11.31
C TYR A 57 9.18 -4.78 12.03
N ARG A 58 10.19 -4.09 11.49
CA ARG A 58 10.70 -2.85 12.06
C ARG A 58 9.68 -1.71 12.03
N LEU A 59 8.86 -1.67 10.98
CA LEU A 59 7.79 -0.67 10.88
C LEU A 59 6.82 -0.76 12.07
N GLY A 60 6.54 -1.97 12.54
CA GLY A 60 5.65 -2.22 13.67
C GLY A 60 6.13 -1.63 15.00
N ASP A 61 7.41 -1.30 15.14
CA ASP A 61 7.93 -0.62 16.33
C ASP A 61 7.49 0.85 16.40
N ASP A 62 7.29 1.49 15.25
CA ASP A 62 6.95 2.91 15.17
C ASP A 62 5.49 3.15 14.78
N ILE A 63 4.93 2.30 13.92
CA ILE A 63 3.62 2.48 13.32
C ILE A 63 2.82 1.19 13.46
N PRO A 64 1.63 1.21 14.11
CA PRO A 64 0.78 0.03 14.15
C PRO A 64 0.50 -0.50 12.75
N CYS A 65 0.91 -1.73 12.46
CA CYS A 65 0.75 -2.35 11.15
C CYS A 65 0.44 -3.85 11.24
N ARG A 66 -0.49 -4.21 12.12
CA ARG A 66 -0.98 -5.60 12.27
C ARG A 66 -1.55 -6.13 10.96
N PHE A 67 -2.31 -5.30 10.30
CA PHE A 67 -2.83 -5.54 8.96
C PHE A 67 -2.29 -4.47 8.01
N ILE A 68 -1.89 -4.90 6.84
CA ILE A 68 -1.45 -4.01 5.77
C ILE A 68 -2.63 -3.76 4.85
N MET A 69 -2.99 -2.50 4.68
CA MET A 69 -4.10 -2.09 3.83
C MET A 69 -3.57 -1.63 2.48
N VAL A 70 -4.22 -2.06 1.41
CA VAL A 70 -3.89 -1.62 0.05
C VAL A 70 -5.14 -1.08 -0.59
N GLU A 71 -5.08 0.16 -1.04
CA GLU A 71 -6.11 0.80 -1.83
C GLU A 71 -5.64 0.87 -3.28
N CYS A 72 -6.46 0.42 -4.20
CA CYS A 72 -6.12 0.31 -5.61
C CYS A 72 -6.84 1.38 -6.43
N LYS A 73 -6.10 2.09 -7.26
CA LYS A 73 -6.62 3.12 -8.17
C LYS A 73 -6.31 2.75 -9.61
N ASN A 74 -7.26 2.08 -10.26
CA ASN A 74 -7.14 1.58 -11.64
C ASN A 74 -7.56 2.65 -12.67
N TYR A 75 -7.01 3.85 -12.54
CA TYR A 75 -7.22 4.93 -13.50
C TYR A 75 -5.95 5.79 -13.64
N TYR A 76 -5.87 6.53 -14.75
CA TYR A 76 -4.72 7.38 -15.07
C TYR A 76 -4.92 8.86 -14.70
N SER A 77 -6.05 9.21 -14.09
CA SER A 77 -6.25 10.53 -13.54
C SER A 77 -5.37 10.75 -12.32
N ASP A 78 -5.02 12.00 -12.06
CA ASP A 78 -4.14 12.33 -10.96
C ASP A 78 -4.73 11.96 -9.60
N ILE A 79 -3.89 11.41 -8.73
CA ILE A 79 -4.26 11.06 -7.37
C ILE A 79 -4.10 12.30 -6.50
N ALA A 80 -5.08 12.55 -5.66
CA ALA A 80 -5.18 13.75 -4.86
C ALA A 80 -5.46 13.47 -3.38
N ASN A 81 -5.70 14.53 -2.60
CA ASN A 81 -6.02 14.42 -1.18
C ASN A 81 -7.19 13.48 -0.85
N PRO A 82 -8.30 13.44 -1.63
CA PRO A 82 -9.40 12.54 -1.32
C PRO A 82 -9.01 11.07 -1.23
N GLU A 83 -8.07 10.61 -2.08
CA GLU A 83 -7.58 9.23 -2.05
C GLU A 83 -6.75 8.93 -0.80
N LEU A 84 -5.91 9.88 -0.36
CA LEU A 84 -5.17 9.78 0.90
C LEU A 84 -6.11 9.79 2.10
N ASP A 85 -7.09 10.67 2.11
CA ASP A 85 -8.10 10.77 3.16
C ASP A 85 -8.96 9.50 3.22
N GLN A 86 -9.27 8.92 2.08
CA GLN A 86 -9.99 7.65 2.01
C GLN A 86 -9.20 6.53 2.68
N LEU A 87 -7.92 6.37 2.35
CA LEU A 87 -7.08 5.31 2.92
C LEU A 87 -6.81 5.57 4.41
N SER A 88 -6.40 6.78 4.79
CA SER A 88 -6.17 7.11 6.20
C SER A 88 -7.44 6.97 7.05
N GLY A 89 -8.61 7.21 6.48
CA GLY A 89 -9.90 6.98 7.12
C GLY A 89 -10.23 5.50 7.42
N ARG A 90 -9.44 4.56 6.89
CA ARG A 90 -9.53 3.12 7.22
C ARG A 90 -8.64 2.74 8.40
N PHE A 91 -7.67 3.59 8.74
CA PHE A 91 -6.68 3.31 9.78
C PHE A 91 -7.29 3.33 11.18
N SER A 92 -6.72 2.53 12.04
CA SER A 92 -6.96 2.56 13.48
C SER A 92 -5.78 1.90 14.20
N PRO A 93 -5.57 2.20 15.50
CA PRO A 93 -4.50 1.55 16.27
C PRO A 93 -4.60 0.02 16.30
N ARG A 94 -5.80 -0.53 16.20
CA ARG A 94 -6.03 -2.00 16.23
C ARG A 94 -5.89 -2.66 14.87
N ARG A 95 -6.36 -2.03 13.81
CA ARG A 95 -6.23 -2.57 12.44
C ARG A 95 -4.85 -2.32 11.87
N GLY A 96 -4.32 -1.15 12.11
CA GLY A 96 -3.07 -0.66 11.58
C GLY A 96 -3.20 0.77 11.07
N GLN A 97 -2.07 1.44 10.98
CA GLN A 97 -1.94 2.82 10.51
C GLN A 97 -0.92 2.92 9.37
N PHE A 98 -0.76 1.84 8.65
CA PHE A 98 0.06 1.77 7.44
C PHE A 98 -0.78 1.26 6.26
N GLY A 99 -0.61 1.90 5.12
CA GLY A 99 -1.27 1.49 3.88
C GLY A 99 -0.43 1.77 2.64
N ILE A 100 -0.73 1.03 1.60
CA ILE A 100 -0.15 1.18 0.27
C ILE A 100 -1.24 1.72 -0.65
N SER A 101 -0.94 2.81 -1.35
CA SER A 101 -1.76 3.31 -2.46
C SER A 101 -1.19 2.76 -3.76
N ALA A 102 -1.76 1.67 -4.25
CA ALA A 102 -1.40 1.07 -5.53
C ALA A 102 -2.14 1.80 -6.67
N CYS A 103 -1.40 2.42 -7.56
CA CYS A 103 -1.95 3.25 -8.62
C CYS A 103 -1.21 3.05 -9.94
N ARG A 104 -1.90 3.36 -11.05
CA ARG A 104 -1.31 3.24 -12.39
C ARG A 104 -0.17 4.22 -12.60
N HIS A 105 -0.39 5.47 -12.21
CA HIS A 105 0.52 6.57 -12.46
C HIS A 105 0.30 7.70 -11.45
N ILE A 106 1.36 8.45 -11.15
CA ILE A 106 1.30 9.69 -10.38
C ILE A 106 1.91 10.79 -11.24
N LYS A 107 1.13 11.82 -11.53
CA LYS A 107 1.55 12.92 -12.38
C LYS A 107 2.61 13.80 -11.70
N ASP A 108 2.38 14.14 -10.42
CA ASP A 108 3.27 14.94 -9.60
C ASP A 108 3.68 14.13 -8.36
N VAL A 109 4.74 13.35 -8.51
CA VAL A 109 5.26 12.46 -7.46
C VAL A 109 5.73 13.27 -6.25
N GLU A 110 6.33 14.43 -6.47
CA GLU A 110 6.84 15.26 -5.38
C GLU A 110 5.71 15.81 -4.52
N LEU A 111 4.66 16.34 -5.14
CA LEU A 111 3.47 16.83 -4.44
C LEU A 111 2.77 15.70 -3.69
N PHE A 112 2.63 14.53 -4.31
CA PHE A 112 1.98 13.39 -3.66
C PHE A 112 2.80 12.88 -2.46
N THR A 113 4.12 12.81 -2.59
CA THR A 113 5.03 12.44 -1.49
C THR A 113 4.93 13.44 -0.33
N LYS A 114 4.85 14.74 -0.65
CA LYS A 114 4.63 15.78 0.35
C LYS A 114 3.31 15.58 1.11
N ARG A 115 2.22 15.29 0.41
CA ARG A 115 0.93 14.98 1.04
C ARG A 115 0.98 13.75 1.94
N CYS A 116 1.71 12.70 1.53
CA CYS A 116 1.95 11.54 2.39
C CYS A 116 2.75 11.92 3.65
N SER A 117 3.75 12.80 3.52
CA SER A 117 4.50 13.34 4.65
C SER A 117 3.62 14.15 5.61
N ASP A 118 2.75 15.01 5.09
CA ASP A 118 1.80 15.78 5.90
C ASP A 118 0.84 14.84 6.67
N THR A 119 0.33 13.80 6.00
CA THR A 119 -0.51 12.78 6.64
C THR A 119 0.21 12.07 7.79
N LEU A 120 1.49 11.74 7.61
CA LEU A 120 2.31 11.12 8.66
C LEU A 120 2.58 12.08 9.82
N LYS A 121 2.92 13.33 9.54
CA LYS A 121 3.15 14.37 10.57
C LYS A 121 1.92 14.70 11.40
N ASP A 122 0.75 14.57 10.80
CA ASP A 122 -0.55 14.78 11.48
C ASP A 122 -1.01 13.51 12.25
N ASP A 123 -0.13 12.53 12.44
CA ASP A 123 -0.42 11.25 13.11
C ASP A 123 -1.61 10.48 12.51
N ARG A 124 -1.87 10.68 11.21
CA ARG A 124 -2.95 10.01 10.49
C ARG A 124 -2.52 8.69 9.83
N GLY A 125 -1.27 8.30 10.02
CA GLY A 125 -0.68 7.08 9.50
C GLY A 125 0.29 7.28 8.34
N LEU A 126 0.95 6.19 7.97
CA LEU A 126 1.91 6.15 6.87
C LEU A 126 1.23 5.58 5.62
N ILE A 127 1.27 6.32 4.54
CA ILE A 127 0.84 5.86 3.22
C ILE A 127 2.04 5.89 2.28
N ILE A 128 2.35 4.75 1.66
CA ILE A 128 3.39 4.64 0.63
C ILE A 128 2.71 4.43 -0.71
N PRO A 129 2.91 5.33 -1.69
CA PRO A 129 2.42 5.14 -3.04
C PRO A 129 3.30 4.16 -3.81
N LEU A 130 2.69 3.22 -4.52
CA LEU A 130 3.35 2.33 -5.48
C LEU A 130 2.65 2.44 -6.83
N THR A 131 3.41 2.81 -7.85
CA THR A 131 2.94 2.86 -9.23
C THR A 131 3.18 1.52 -9.93
N ASP A 132 2.58 1.37 -11.13
CA ASP A 132 2.88 0.22 -11.99
C ASP A 132 4.39 0.11 -12.26
N ASP A 133 5.08 1.22 -12.47
CA ASP A 133 6.54 1.24 -12.68
C ASP A 133 7.31 0.75 -11.44
N ASP A 134 6.86 1.10 -10.24
CA ASP A 134 7.44 0.58 -9.00
C ASP A 134 7.29 -0.94 -8.89
N PHE A 135 6.11 -1.48 -9.20
CA PHE A 135 5.88 -2.93 -9.22
C PHE A 135 6.74 -3.64 -10.27
N ILE A 136 6.86 -3.06 -11.47
CA ILE A 136 7.72 -3.58 -12.54
C ILE A 136 9.18 -3.59 -12.09
N GLN A 137 9.67 -2.53 -11.46
CA GLN A 137 11.03 -2.48 -10.93
C GLN A 137 11.27 -3.58 -9.88
N MET A 138 10.37 -3.73 -8.91
CA MET A 138 10.49 -4.78 -7.90
C MET A 138 10.50 -6.17 -8.51
N LEU A 139 9.66 -6.44 -9.50
CA LEU A 139 9.62 -7.72 -10.22
C LEU A 139 10.91 -7.99 -11.00
N HIS A 140 11.48 -6.98 -11.64
CA HIS A 140 12.77 -7.10 -12.34
C HIS A 140 13.93 -7.42 -11.40
N GLU A 141 13.93 -6.86 -10.20
CA GLU A 141 14.98 -7.08 -9.21
C GLU A 141 14.80 -8.36 -8.40
N TYR A 142 13.58 -8.89 -8.34
CA TYR A 142 13.22 -10.05 -7.51
C TYR A 142 14.08 -11.30 -7.77
N PRO A 143 14.43 -11.68 -9.02
CA PRO A 143 15.26 -12.87 -9.26
C PRO A 143 16.63 -12.83 -8.57
N GLU A 144 17.20 -11.65 -8.37
CA GLU A 144 18.51 -11.47 -7.72
C GLU A 144 18.37 -11.15 -6.22
N LYS A 145 17.41 -10.33 -5.85
CA LYS A 145 17.28 -9.79 -4.49
C LYS A 145 16.23 -10.52 -3.64
N GLY A 146 15.33 -11.31 -4.25
CA GLY A 146 14.20 -11.91 -3.54
C GLY A 146 13.34 -10.86 -2.85
N ILE A 147 12.93 -11.13 -1.63
CA ILE A 147 12.07 -10.23 -0.85
C ILE A 147 12.69 -8.83 -0.62
N PHE A 148 14.01 -8.72 -0.66
CA PHE A 148 14.70 -7.43 -0.48
C PHE A 148 14.41 -6.43 -1.60
N ALA A 149 14.04 -6.88 -2.80
CA ALA A 149 13.65 -6.00 -3.90
C ALA A 149 12.51 -5.06 -3.49
N GLY A 150 11.44 -5.63 -2.94
CA GLY A 150 10.29 -4.85 -2.48
C GLY A 150 10.56 -4.10 -1.18
N GLU A 151 11.20 -4.72 -0.21
CA GLU A 151 11.50 -4.11 1.09
C GLU A 151 12.44 -2.90 0.96
N GLU A 152 13.44 -2.97 0.10
CA GLU A 152 14.36 -1.86 -0.16
C GLU A 152 13.61 -0.66 -0.77
N LEU A 153 12.74 -0.89 -1.74
CA LEU A 153 11.95 0.16 -2.36
C LEU A 153 11.00 0.80 -1.35
N LEU A 154 10.30 0.02 -0.54
CA LEU A 154 9.43 0.53 0.52
C LEU A 154 10.22 1.34 1.56
N GLN A 155 11.40 0.87 1.97
CA GLN A 155 12.25 1.56 2.93
C GLN A 155 12.73 2.91 2.38
N ASN A 156 13.09 2.98 1.10
CA ASN A 156 13.51 4.21 0.46
C ASN A 156 12.37 5.22 0.38
N LYS A 157 11.19 4.78 -0.02
CA LYS A 157 9.99 5.65 -0.04
C LYS A 157 9.58 6.12 1.36
N TYR A 158 9.66 5.25 2.36
CA TYR A 158 9.39 5.65 3.75
C TYR A 158 10.37 6.71 4.22
N ARG A 159 11.66 6.53 3.98
CA ARG A 159 12.69 7.52 4.33
C ARG A 159 12.38 8.88 3.68
N GLU A 160 12.00 8.88 2.41
CA GLU A 160 11.66 10.09 1.67
C GLU A 160 10.44 10.82 2.26
N ILE A 161 9.44 10.07 2.69
CA ILE A 161 8.23 10.61 3.34
C ILE A 161 8.54 11.14 4.74
N ALA A 162 9.27 10.37 5.54
CA ALA A 162 9.53 10.69 6.95
C ALA A 162 10.55 11.82 7.16
N MET A 163 11.45 12.03 6.21
CA MET A 163 12.55 13.00 6.32
C MET A 163 12.24 14.37 5.68
N ARG A 164 11.04 14.59 5.21
CA ARG A 164 10.61 15.89 4.63
C ARG A 164 10.33 16.97 5.65
#